data_0a4ae81a296c4ccf756a90f5ed6c4c15
#
_entry.id   0a4ae81a296c4ccf756a90f5ed6c4c15
#
_cell.length_a   1.000
_cell.length_b   1.000
_cell.length_c   1.000
_cell.angle_alpha   90.00
_cell.angle_beta   90.00
_cell.angle_gamma   90.00
#
_symmetry.space_group_name_H-M   'P 1'
#
loop_
_entity.id
_entity.type
_entity.pdbx_description
1 polymer ?
#
loop_
_entity_poly.entity_id
_entity_poly.type
_entity_poly.pdbx_seq_one_letter_code
_entity_poly.pdbx_strand_id
1 'polypeptide(L)'
;MYNKDKWLSQQFGYNVFRVNLLNSKIIEDIDKKNNKSFIYFKTKNFTKKKLKLKKYNFDLIEKTILFYLKISKIYNFHENCRIAKLKNKNDIKKISKYSFLNSRFFQDYKICKKIAYNVKSNWIENYFSGKRGNKII
;
A
#
# COMPACT_ATOMS: atom_id res chain seq x y z
N MET A 1 12.97 5.94 14.18
CA MET A 1 13.49 4.97 13.20
C MET A 1 12.58 5.00 11.98
N TYR A 2 13.13 5.13 10.80
CA TYR A 2 12.41 5.10 9.53
C TYR A 2 13.11 4.19 8.54
N ASN A 3 12.36 3.68 7.57
CA ASN A 3 12.88 2.78 6.55
C ASN A 3 12.47 3.27 5.17
N LYS A 4 13.38 3.23 4.21
CA LYS A 4 13.05 3.49 2.81
C LYS A 4 12.26 2.30 2.25
N ASP A 5 11.09 2.57 1.71
CA ASP A 5 10.33 1.59 0.95
C ASP A 5 10.86 1.56 -0.48
N LYS A 6 11.80 0.65 -0.72
CA LYS A 6 12.49 0.54 -2.02
C LYS A 6 11.50 0.28 -3.17
N TRP A 7 10.53 -0.60 -2.94
CA TRP A 7 9.57 -0.96 -3.99
C TRP A 7 8.63 0.21 -4.33
N LEU A 8 8.04 0.86 -3.33
CA LEU A 8 7.21 2.05 -3.57
C LEU A 8 8.04 3.19 -4.16
N SER A 9 9.29 3.37 -3.75
CA SER A 9 10.17 4.39 -4.33
C SER A 9 10.35 4.20 -5.84
N GLN A 10 10.50 2.96 -6.30
CA GLN A 10 10.56 2.64 -7.73
C GLN A 10 9.24 2.97 -8.45
N GLN A 11 8.08 2.71 -7.81
CA GLN A 11 6.77 3.00 -8.40
C GLN A 11 6.51 4.52 -8.49
N PHE A 12 6.99 5.27 -7.52
CA PHE A 12 6.77 6.72 -7.42
C PHE A 12 7.76 7.54 -8.23
N GLY A 13 8.95 6.98 -8.54
CA GLY A 13 10.03 7.71 -9.18
C GLY A 13 10.78 8.66 -8.24
N TYR A 14 10.51 8.59 -6.93
CA TYR A 14 11.18 9.35 -5.88
C TYR A 14 11.16 8.60 -4.55
N ASN A 15 11.89 9.09 -3.54
CA ASN A 15 12.05 8.38 -2.29
C ASN A 15 10.74 8.29 -1.49
N VAL A 16 10.39 7.07 -1.07
CA VAL A 16 9.25 6.78 -0.20
C VAL A 16 9.77 6.20 1.10
N PHE A 17 9.32 6.76 2.22
CA PHE A 17 9.73 6.34 3.56
C PHE A 17 8.54 5.89 4.40
N ARG A 18 8.74 4.77 5.10
CA ARG A 18 7.86 4.34 6.17
C ARG A 18 8.45 4.79 7.50
N VAL A 19 7.70 5.59 8.23
CA VAL A 19 8.05 6.05 9.58
C VAL A 19 7.30 5.19 10.60
N ASN A 20 8.02 4.65 11.57
CA ASN A 20 7.44 3.82 12.64
C ASN A 20 7.21 4.62 13.94
N LEU A 21 8.00 5.67 14.14
CA LEU A 21 7.89 6.58 15.27
C LEU A 21 7.87 8.02 14.76
N LEU A 22 6.85 8.77 15.12
CA LEU A 22 6.70 10.16 14.71
C LEU A 22 7.55 11.07 15.60
N ASN A 23 8.61 11.66 15.02
CA ASN A 23 9.55 12.56 15.66
C ASN A 23 9.97 13.64 14.67
N SER A 24 10.05 14.92 15.11
CA SER A 24 10.49 16.04 14.27
C SER A 24 11.86 15.80 13.64
N LYS A 25 12.82 15.35 14.43
CA LYS A 25 14.18 15.07 13.95
C LYS A 25 14.20 14.08 12.78
N ILE A 26 13.32 13.07 12.80
CA ILE A 26 13.20 12.09 11.70
C ILE A 26 12.65 12.74 10.44
N ILE A 27 11.62 13.57 10.57
CA ILE A 27 11.02 14.27 9.42
C ILE A 27 12.01 15.25 8.82
N GLU A 28 12.66 16.06 9.65
CA GLU A 28 13.71 17.01 9.24
C GLU A 28 14.91 16.30 8.57
N ASP A 29 15.33 15.15 9.09
CA ASP A 29 16.43 14.37 8.51
C ASP A 29 16.05 13.84 7.11
N ILE A 30 14.81 13.40 6.92
CA ILE A 30 14.32 12.97 5.62
C ILE A 30 14.26 14.16 4.64
N ASP A 31 13.72 15.30 5.06
CA ASP A 31 13.59 16.48 4.21
C ASP A 31 14.96 17.05 3.80
N LYS A 32 15.89 17.14 4.73
CA LYS A 32 17.26 17.63 4.44
C LYS A 32 18.01 16.77 3.44
N LYS A 33 17.78 15.46 3.45
CA LYS A 33 18.51 14.50 2.60
C LYS A 33 17.85 14.24 1.26
N ASN A 34 16.65 14.74 1.03
CA ASN A 34 15.85 14.40 -0.16
C ASN A 34 15.12 15.63 -0.70
N ASN A 35 15.34 15.99 -1.95
CA ASN A 35 14.64 17.09 -2.61
C ASN A 35 13.14 16.83 -2.77
N LYS A 36 12.75 15.54 -2.89
CA LYS A 36 11.36 15.10 -2.98
C LYS A 36 11.21 13.76 -2.29
N SER A 37 10.33 13.69 -1.32
CA SER A 37 10.02 12.46 -0.60
C SER A 37 8.54 12.30 -0.33
N PHE A 38 8.08 11.07 -0.20
CA PHE A 38 6.76 10.73 0.30
C PHE A 38 6.90 9.95 1.60
N ILE A 39 6.22 10.38 2.64
CA ILE A 39 6.32 9.79 3.97
C ILE A 39 4.97 9.23 4.36
N TYR A 40 4.92 7.96 4.77
CA TYR A 40 3.72 7.38 5.32
C TYR A 40 3.95 6.78 6.70
N PHE A 41 2.89 6.80 7.50
CA PHE A 41 2.89 6.34 8.88
C PHE A 41 1.68 5.45 9.15
N LYS A 42 1.90 4.31 9.81
CA LYS A 42 0.82 3.42 10.27
C LYS A 42 0.74 3.44 11.78
N THR A 43 -0.45 3.59 12.33
CA THR A 43 -0.67 3.58 13.79
C THR A 43 -1.94 2.83 14.16
N LYS A 44 -1.92 2.12 15.27
CA LYS A 44 -3.11 1.50 15.87
C LYS A 44 -3.96 2.52 16.66
N ASN A 45 -3.34 3.59 17.17
CA ASN A 45 -3.96 4.57 18.06
C ASN A 45 -4.02 5.96 17.41
N PHE A 46 -4.82 6.10 16.35
CA PHE A 46 -4.94 7.36 15.62
C PHE A 46 -5.42 8.51 16.52
N THR A 47 -6.45 8.30 17.35
CA THR A 47 -7.06 9.36 18.15
C THR A 47 -6.04 10.02 19.09
N LYS A 48 -5.23 9.22 19.80
CA LYS A 48 -4.18 9.74 20.69
C LYS A 48 -3.05 10.49 19.97
N LYS A 49 -2.87 10.26 18.67
CA LYS A 49 -1.79 10.84 17.86
C LYS A 49 -2.25 11.93 16.89
N LYS A 50 -3.56 12.21 16.84
CA LYS A 50 -4.16 13.13 15.85
C LYS A 50 -3.52 14.51 15.83
N LEU A 51 -3.34 15.14 17.00
CA LEU A 51 -2.72 16.47 17.10
C LEU A 51 -1.28 16.48 16.61
N LYS A 52 -0.51 15.46 16.99
CA LYS A 52 0.88 15.31 16.57
C LYS A 52 1.01 15.08 15.06
N LEU A 53 0.11 14.29 14.48
CA LEU A 53 0.06 14.05 13.04
C LEU A 53 -0.26 15.33 12.26
N LYS A 54 -1.23 16.12 12.72
CA LYS A 54 -1.55 17.42 12.12
C LYS A 54 -0.36 18.38 12.12
N LYS A 55 0.39 18.43 13.23
CA LYS A 55 1.60 19.28 13.33
C LYS A 55 2.62 19.01 12.22
N TYR A 56 2.68 17.79 11.72
CA TYR A 56 3.58 17.39 10.62
C TYR A 56 2.87 17.26 9.26
N ASN A 57 1.69 17.85 9.09
CA ASN A 57 0.90 17.83 7.86
C ASN A 57 0.58 16.41 7.34
N PHE A 58 0.40 15.44 8.27
CA PHE A 58 -0.08 14.13 7.90
C PHE A 58 -1.60 14.12 7.78
N ASP A 59 -2.10 13.62 6.65
CA ASP A 59 -3.51 13.38 6.43
C ASP A 59 -3.89 11.92 6.76
N LEU A 60 -5.09 11.73 7.27
CA LEU A 60 -5.65 10.39 7.45
C LEU A 60 -6.24 9.92 6.12
N ILE A 61 -5.60 8.95 5.48
CA ILE A 61 -6.01 8.45 4.18
C ILE A 61 -6.86 7.18 4.30
N GLU A 62 -6.51 6.28 5.22
CA GLU A 62 -7.16 4.98 5.32
C GLU A 62 -7.32 4.55 6.78
N LYS A 63 -8.48 3.97 7.11
CA LYS A 63 -8.73 3.22 8.35
C LYS A 63 -8.93 1.76 7.99
N THR A 64 -8.13 0.87 8.57
CA THR A 64 -8.26 -0.57 8.39
C THR A 64 -8.87 -1.20 9.63
N ILE A 65 -9.95 -1.97 9.45
CA ILE A 65 -10.57 -2.79 10.49
C ILE A 65 -10.19 -4.24 10.19
N LEU A 66 -9.67 -4.94 11.20
CA LEU A 66 -9.33 -6.35 11.10
C LEU A 66 -10.40 -7.16 11.82
N PHE A 67 -11.00 -8.07 11.09
CA PHE A 67 -11.93 -9.06 11.63
C PHE A 67 -11.21 -10.40 11.73
N TYR A 68 -11.42 -11.10 12.81
CA TYR A 68 -10.87 -12.43 13.04
C TYR A 68 -12.01 -13.43 13.14
N LEU A 69 -11.94 -14.49 12.35
CA LEU A 69 -12.85 -15.63 12.44
C LEU A 69 -12.02 -16.89 12.66
N LYS A 70 -12.34 -17.66 13.72
CA LYS A 70 -11.78 -18.99 13.90
C LYS A 70 -12.50 -19.95 12.98
N ILE A 71 -11.80 -20.44 11.97
CA ILE A 71 -12.35 -21.41 11.00
C ILE A 71 -12.21 -22.81 11.60
N SER A 72 -13.33 -23.48 11.83
CA SER A 72 -13.38 -24.86 12.35
C SER A 72 -13.49 -25.92 11.24
N LYS A 73 -13.78 -25.51 10.00
CA LYS A 73 -13.93 -26.41 8.84
C LYS A 73 -13.11 -25.88 7.67
N ILE A 74 -12.55 -26.78 6.90
CA ILE A 74 -11.93 -26.45 5.60
C ILE A 74 -13.07 -26.36 4.59
N TYR A 75 -13.21 -25.19 3.94
CA TYR A 75 -14.16 -24.98 2.86
C TYR A 75 -13.43 -25.15 1.53
N ASN A 76 -14.04 -25.81 0.58
CA ASN A 76 -13.60 -25.82 -0.81
C ASN A 76 -13.82 -24.44 -1.42
N PHE A 77 -13.04 -24.12 -2.46
CA PHE A 77 -13.30 -22.90 -3.22
C PHE A 77 -14.74 -22.91 -3.77
N HIS A 78 -15.37 -21.75 -3.76
CA HIS A 78 -16.64 -21.58 -4.45
C HIS A 78 -16.47 -21.95 -5.92
N GLU A 79 -17.50 -22.58 -6.55
CA GLU A 79 -17.47 -23.05 -7.93
C GLU A 79 -17.04 -21.97 -8.95
N ASN A 80 -17.39 -20.69 -8.66
CA ASN A 80 -17.00 -19.55 -9.48
C ASN A 80 -15.58 -19.01 -9.17
N CYS A 81 -14.86 -19.63 -8.24
CA CYS A 81 -13.50 -19.25 -7.87
C CYS A 81 -12.50 -20.24 -8.47
N ARG A 82 -11.45 -19.72 -9.08
CA ARG A 82 -10.35 -20.53 -9.63
C ARG A 82 -9.01 -19.88 -9.38
N ILE A 83 -7.97 -20.69 -9.27
CA ILE A 83 -6.60 -20.19 -9.16
C ILE A 83 -6.19 -19.57 -10.51
N ALA A 84 -5.69 -18.35 -10.46
CA ALA A 84 -5.20 -17.66 -11.64
C ALA A 84 -3.97 -18.34 -12.24
N LYS A 85 -3.99 -18.57 -13.55
CA LYS A 85 -2.87 -19.11 -14.34
C LYS A 85 -2.18 -17.96 -15.10
N LEU A 86 -0.96 -18.18 -15.56
CA LEU A 86 -0.17 -17.17 -16.28
C LEU A 86 -0.93 -16.56 -17.48
N LYS A 87 -1.73 -17.35 -18.18
CA LYS A 87 -2.59 -16.88 -19.29
C LYS A 87 -3.61 -15.82 -18.88
N ASN A 88 -4.00 -15.80 -17.60
CA ASN A 88 -4.96 -14.82 -17.07
C ASN A 88 -4.31 -13.51 -16.61
N LYS A 89 -2.97 -13.41 -16.66
CA LYS A 89 -2.19 -12.28 -16.13
C LYS A 89 -2.67 -10.93 -16.66
N ASN A 90 -2.86 -10.80 -17.96
CA ASN A 90 -3.25 -9.53 -18.58
C ASN A 90 -4.66 -9.09 -18.17
N ASP A 91 -5.60 -10.02 -18.08
CA ASP A 91 -6.97 -9.72 -17.67
C ASP A 91 -7.02 -9.33 -16.19
N ILE A 92 -6.29 -10.05 -15.34
CA ILE A 92 -6.17 -9.72 -13.92
C ILE A 92 -5.50 -8.35 -13.72
N LYS A 93 -4.48 -8.01 -14.52
CA LYS A 93 -3.88 -6.66 -14.51
C LYS A 93 -4.91 -5.57 -14.88
N LYS A 94 -5.74 -5.80 -15.90
CA LYS A 94 -6.83 -4.88 -16.26
C LYS A 94 -7.82 -4.73 -15.10
N ILE A 95 -8.31 -5.85 -14.56
CA ILE A 95 -9.24 -5.85 -13.41
C ILE A 95 -8.63 -5.11 -12.23
N SER A 96 -7.38 -5.43 -11.85
CA SER A 96 -6.71 -4.81 -10.70
C SER A 96 -6.55 -3.29 -10.83
N LYS A 97 -6.43 -2.80 -12.05
CA LYS A 97 -6.31 -1.38 -12.33
C LYS A 97 -7.56 -0.60 -11.91
N TYR A 98 -8.74 -1.19 -12.08
CA TYR A 98 -10.02 -0.51 -11.82
C TYR A 98 -10.72 -0.96 -10.53
N SER A 99 -10.42 -2.16 -10.02
CA SER A 99 -11.12 -2.72 -8.86
C SER A 99 -10.74 -2.10 -7.51
N PHE A 100 -9.64 -1.37 -7.44
CA PHE A 100 -9.09 -0.86 -6.16
C PHE A 100 -9.17 0.66 -6.03
N LEU A 101 -10.21 1.28 -6.61
CA LEU A 101 -10.40 2.74 -6.57
C LEU A 101 -10.51 3.29 -5.14
N ASN A 102 -11.00 2.48 -4.20
CA ASN A 102 -11.08 2.82 -2.78
C ASN A 102 -9.79 2.54 -1.99
N SER A 103 -8.69 2.17 -2.66
CA SER A 103 -7.42 1.96 -1.95
C SER A 103 -6.75 3.27 -1.56
N ARG A 104 -5.92 3.24 -0.52
CA ARG A 104 -5.14 4.40 -0.07
C ARG A 104 -4.37 5.12 -1.17
N PHE A 105 -3.94 4.43 -2.22
CA PHE A 105 -3.23 5.03 -3.34
C PHE A 105 -4.12 5.91 -4.22
N PHE A 106 -5.41 5.63 -4.27
CA PHE A 106 -6.40 6.43 -4.98
C PHE A 106 -7.05 7.48 -4.09
N GLN A 107 -7.15 7.20 -2.78
CA GLN A 107 -7.72 8.12 -1.80
C GLN A 107 -6.76 9.27 -1.44
N ASP A 108 -5.46 9.06 -1.59
CA ASP A 108 -4.45 10.06 -1.29
C ASP A 108 -4.28 11.02 -2.46
N TYR A 109 -4.78 12.24 -2.31
CA TYR A 109 -4.68 13.30 -3.33
C TYR A 109 -3.24 13.72 -3.65
N LYS A 110 -2.28 13.41 -2.79
CA LYS A 110 -0.84 13.65 -3.01
C LYS A 110 -0.22 12.63 -3.95
N ILE A 111 -0.93 11.55 -4.28
CA ILE A 111 -0.49 10.51 -5.21
C ILE A 111 -1.21 10.68 -6.53
N CYS A 112 -0.47 10.96 -7.61
CA CYS A 112 -1.11 11.06 -8.91
C CYS A 112 -1.72 9.72 -9.35
N LYS A 113 -2.85 9.77 -10.04
CA LYS A 113 -3.60 8.57 -10.47
C LYS A 113 -2.75 7.59 -11.30
N LYS A 114 -1.84 8.09 -12.13
CA LYS A 114 -0.91 7.25 -12.91
C LYS A 114 -0.06 6.37 -12.00
N ILE A 115 0.47 6.91 -10.91
CA ILE A 115 1.24 6.13 -9.92
C ILE A 115 0.34 5.10 -9.24
N ALA A 116 -0.87 5.49 -8.82
CA ALA A 116 -1.81 4.58 -8.18
C ALA A 116 -2.15 3.37 -9.08
N TYR A 117 -2.42 3.60 -10.36
CA TYR A 117 -2.64 2.53 -11.35
C TYR A 117 -1.41 1.63 -11.52
N ASN A 118 -0.22 2.22 -11.64
CA ASN A 118 1.02 1.46 -11.81
C ASN A 118 1.31 0.57 -10.59
N VAL A 119 1.11 1.09 -9.37
CA VAL A 119 1.27 0.30 -8.13
C VAL A 119 0.41 -0.95 -8.17
N LYS A 120 -0.86 -0.84 -8.57
CA LYS A 120 -1.78 -1.99 -8.62
C LYS A 120 -1.40 -2.98 -9.70
N SER A 121 -1.12 -2.49 -10.91
CA SER A 121 -0.68 -3.33 -12.02
C SER A 121 0.61 -4.10 -11.69
N ASN A 122 1.59 -3.43 -11.06
CA ASN A 122 2.86 -4.04 -10.70
C ASN A 122 2.77 -4.97 -9.49
N TRP A 123 1.75 -4.84 -8.64
CA TRP A 123 1.46 -5.87 -7.65
C TRP A 123 1.12 -7.21 -8.30
N ILE A 124 0.28 -7.19 -9.33
CA ILE A 124 -0.06 -8.40 -10.09
C ILE A 124 1.18 -8.97 -10.79
N GLU A 125 2.01 -8.11 -11.38
CA GLU A 125 3.27 -8.53 -12.00
C GLU A 125 4.20 -9.26 -11.00
N ASN A 126 4.40 -8.69 -9.82
CA ASN A 126 5.21 -9.29 -8.77
C ASN A 126 4.67 -10.64 -8.29
N TYR A 127 3.36 -10.80 -8.34
CA TYR A 127 2.71 -12.02 -7.98
C TYR A 127 3.02 -13.14 -8.97
N PHE A 128 2.79 -12.90 -10.25
CA PHE A 128 3.09 -13.88 -11.30
C PHE A 128 4.59 -14.17 -11.47
N SER A 129 5.46 -13.26 -11.04
CA SER A 129 6.91 -13.47 -11.01
C SER A 129 7.42 -14.14 -9.74
N GLY A 130 6.54 -14.57 -8.83
CA GLY A 130 6.91 -15.22 -7.57
C GLY A 130 7.56 -14.29 -6.53
N LYS A 131 7.62 -13.00 -6.79
CA LYS A 131 8.22 -12.03 -5.86
C LYS A 131 7.31 -11.69 -4.68
N ARG A 132 6.03 -12.03 -4.74
CA ARG A 132 5.05 -11.69 -3.73
C ARG A 132 3.85 -12.63 -3.72
N GLY A 133 3.74 -13.43 -2.65
CA GLY A 133 2.62 -14.36 -2.45
C GLY A 133 2.67 -15.59 -3.36
N ASN A 134 1.80 -16.54 -3.10
CA ASN A 134 1.82 -17.84 -3.75
C ASN A 134 0.56 -18.13 -4.59
N LYS A 135 -0.52 -17.37 -4.43
CA LYS A 135 -1.80 -17.62 -5.12
C LYS A 135 -2.58 -16.34 -5.38
N ILE A 136 -3.20 -16.24 -6.54
CA ILE A 136 -4.33 -15.35 -6.84
C ILE A 136 -5.54 -16.22 -7.17
N ILE A 137 -6.66 -15.89 -6.59
CA ILE A 137 -7.94 -16.55 -6.80
C ILE A 137 -8.85 -15.60 -7.55
#